data_ac8cc88d33ce612ca9bb09f75629b91a
#
_entry.id   ac8cc88d33ce612ca9bb09f75629b91a
#
_cell.length_a   1.000
_cell.length_b   1.000
_cell.length_c   1.000
_cell.angle_alpha   90.00
_cell.angle_beta   90.00
_cell.angle_gamma   90.00
#
_symmetry.space_group_name_H-M   'P 1'
#
loop_
_entity.id
_entity.type
_entity.pdbx_description
1 polymer ?
#
loop_
_entity_poly.entity_id
_entity_poly.type
_entity_poly.pdbx_seq_one_letter_code
_entity_poly.pdbx_strand_id
1 'polypeptide(L)'
;IADNIGSKFIILDEKREVVRIILNHIYIDIANQVSSTIEGDLCSRDFSINSIAFLFDKKCLFDPLNGLKDLEISLLRTHSENNLLNDPLRILRCFRFVSELNFKIDFNLITFIKKNKGKLYLVAKERINYEIQKIVNGANALDAVLLIKKLNIFGTDNLSEDSFFLDLEKINYAELNQEEKE
;
A
#
# COMPACT_ATOMS: atom_id res chain seq x y z
N ILE A 1 -19.86 20.71 -0.70
CA ILE A 1 -18.47 21.19 -0.89
C ILE A 1 -18.15 21.26 -2.40
N ALA A 2 -18.31 20.16 -3.16
CA ALA A 2 -17.95 20.11 -4.58
C ALA A 2 -18.67 21.22 -5.38
N ASP A 3 -19.96 21.39 -5.19
CA ASP A 3 -20.77 22.42 -5.88
C ASP A 3 -20.28 23.85 -5.57
N ASN A 4 -19.86 24.11 -4.32
CA ASN A 4 -19.39 25.44 -3.89
C ASN A 4 -18.04 25.83 -4.53
N ILE A 5 -17.27 24.87 -4.99
CA ILE A 5 -15.95 25.09 -5.63
C ILE A 5 -15.98 24.76 -7.13
N GLY A 6 -17.18 24.52 -7.69
CA GLY A 6 -17.35 24.23 -9.13
C GLY A 6 -16.63 22.97 -9.61
N SER A 7 -16.45 21.97 -8.73
CA SER A 7 -15.75 20.74 -9.03
C SER A 7 -16.69 19.53 -9.17
N LYS A 8 -16.19 18.46 -9.81
CA LYS A 8 -16.89 17.17 -9.87
C LYS A 8 -16.48 16.31 -8.68
N PHE A 9 -17.38 15.41 -8.27
CA PHE A 9 -17.04 14.38 -7.29
C PHE A 9 -17.42 12.99 -7.80
N ILE A 10 -16.73 12.00 -7.30
CA ILE A 10 -16.96 10.57 -7.58
C ILE A 10 -17.06 9.83 -6.25
N ILE A 11 -18.05 8.96 -6.11
CA ILE A 11 -18.15 8.05 -4.98
C ILE A 11 -17.19 6.89 -5.22
N LEU A 12 -16.20 6.73 -4.36
CA LEU A 12 -15.22 5.64 -4.44
C LEU A 12 -15.68 4.40 -3.69
N ASP A 13 -16.33 4.58 -2.55
CA ASP A 13 -16.83 3.49 -1.71
C ASP A 13 -18.04 3.98 -0.92
N GLU A 14 -19.24 3.52 -1.28
CA GLU A 14 -20.48 3.90 -0.59
C GLU A 14 -20.52 3.36 0.85
N LYS A 15 -20.01 2.13 1.08
CA LYS A 15 -20.05 1.51 2.40
C LYS A 15 -19.14 2.18 3.41
N ARG A 16 -17.99 2.69 2.93
CA ARG A 16 -17.01 3.41 3.74
C ARG A 16 -17.20 4.93 3.65
N GLU A 17 -18.22 5.38 2.92
CA GLU A 17 -18.52 6.80 2.73
C GLU A 17 -17.30 7.59 2.23
N VAL A 18 -16.61 7.04 1.22
CA VAL A 18 -15.43 7.68 0.63
C VAL A 18 -15.82 8.34 -0.69
N VAL A 19 -15.58 9.62 -0.78
CA VAL A 19 -15.80 10.41 -2.00
C VAL A 19 -14.49 11.08 -2.43
N ARG A 20 -14.30 11.21 -3.74
CA ARG A 20 -13.20 11.95 -4.34
C ARG A 20 -13.71 13.20 -5.01
N ILE A 21 -13.14 14.33 -4.66
CA ILE A 21 -13.33 15.60 -5.36
C ILE A 21 -12.20 15.74 -6.37
N ILE A 22 -12.57 16.11 -7.61
CA ILE A 22 -11.63 16.33 -8.71
C ILE A 22 -11.58 17.82 -8.98
N LEU A 23 -10.44 18.45 -8.68
CA LEU A 23 -10.18 19.86 -8.90
C LEU A 23 -8.99 20.03 -9.85
N ASN A 24 -9.26 20.20 -11.14
CA ASN A 24 -8.24 20.19 -12.20
C ASN A 24 -7.42 18.89 -12.17
N HIS A 25 -6.15 18.95 -11.75
CA HIS A 25 -5.25 17.80 -11.60
C HIS A 25 -5.07 17.34 -10.15
N ILE A 26 -5.83 17.93 -9.20
CA ILE A 26 -5.75 17.60 -7.78
C ILE A 26 -6.93 16.70 -7.42
N TYR A 27 -6.63 15.63 -6.68
CA TYR A 27 -7.62 14.71 -6.13
C TYR A 27 -7.66 14.86 -4.61
N ILE A 28 -8.86 15.09 -4.07
CA ILE A 28 -9.08 15.20 -2.62
C ILE A 28 -10.06 14.11 -2.22
N ASP A 29 -9.57 13.14 -1.47
CA ASP A 29 -10.41 12.08 -0.93
C ASP A 29 -10.95 12.50 0.44
N ILE A 30 -12.27 12.44 0.59
CA ILE A 30 -12.98 12.71 1.84
C ILE A 30 -13.61 11.42 2.31
N ALA A 31 -13.35 11.04 3.54
CA ALA A 31 -13.90 9.85 4.16
C ALA A 31 -14.36 10.12 5.57
N ASN A 32 -15.37 9.41 6.03
CA ASN A 32 -15.72 9.40 7.44
C ASN A 32 -14.66 8.66 8.25
N GLN A 33 -14.48 9.08 9.50
CA GLN A 33 -13.61 8.38 10.44
C GLN A 33 -14.18 6.99 10.75
N VAL A 34 -13.31 6.00 10.78
CA VAL A 34 -13.67 4.61 11.15
C VAL A 34 -13.92 4.49 12.66
N SER A 35 -13.41 5.44 13.45
CA SER A 35 -13.51 5.49 14.90
C SER A 35 -14.13 6.80 15.37
N SER A 36 -14.62 6.85 16.61
CA SER A 36 -15.11 8.07 17.24
C SER A 36 -14.02 9.12 17.48
N THR A 37 -12.76 8.75 17.40
CA THR A 37 -11.61 9.65 17.58
C THR A 37 -10.64 9.58 16.41
N ILE A 38 -9.96 10.67 16.11
CA ILE A 38 -8.93 10.71 15.07
C ILE A 38 -7.77 9.74 15.39
N GLU A 39 -7.41 9.59 16.65
CA GLU A 39 -6.40 8.62 17.08
C GLU A 39 -6.81 7.18 16.76
N GLY A 40 -8.04 6.80 17.07
CA GLY A 40 -8.58 5.49 16.75
C GLY A 40 -8.63 5.23 15.25
N ASP A 41 -8.98 6.25 14.44
CA ASP A 41 -8.93 6.14 12.97
C ASP A 41 -7.50 5.89 12.48
N LEU A 42 -6.53 6.71 12.92
CA LEU A 42 -5.14 6.56 12.55
C LEU A 42 -4.56 5.21 12.99
N CYS A 43 -4.90 4.73 14.19
CA CYS A 43 -4.51 3.42 14.69
C CYS A 43 -5.13 2.25 13.91
N SER A 44 -6.21 2.46 13.15
CA SER A 44 -6.85 1.44 12.30
C SER A 44 -6.18 1.25 10.93
N ARG A 45 -5.26 2.14 10.56
CA ARG A 45 -4.59 2.14 9.26
C ARG A 45 -3.54 1.04 9.16
N ASP A 46 -3.03 0.83 7.95
CA ASP A 46 -2.09 -0.25 7.63
C ASP A 46 -0.70 -0.04 8.27
N PHE A 47 -0.11 1.14 8.03
CA PHE A 47 1.27 1.45 8.42
C PHE A 47 1.35 2.75 9.21
N SER A 48 2.35 2.86 10.08
CA SER A 48 2.63 4.06 10.88
C SER A 48 2.77 5.31 10.01
N ILE A 49 3.44 5.20 8.86
CA ILE A 49 3.63 6.30 7.90
C ILE A 49 2.32 6.84 7.31
N ASN A 50 1.27 6.04 7.28
CA ASN A 50 -0.07 6.44 6.84
C ASN A 50 -0.95 6.91 8.00
N SER A 51 -0.45 6.89 9.21
CA SER A 51 -1.16 7.20 10.45
C SER A 51 -0.80 8.58 11.01
N ILE A 52 -0.43 9.50 10.13
CA ILE A 52 -0.11 10.89 10.45
C ILE A 52 -1.25 11.77 9.95
N ALA A 53 -1.70 12.71 10.75
CA ALA A 53 -2.72 13.69 10.38
C ALA A 53 -2.25 15.12 10.65
N PHE A 54 -2.77 16.06 9.86
CA PHE A 54 -2.68 17.48 10.17
C PHE A 54 -4.02 17.96 10.73
N LEU A 55 -4.02 18.45 11.95
CA LEU A 55 -5.18 18.98 12.63
C LEU A 55 -5.32 20.47 12.29
N PHE A 56 -6.27 20.81 11.41
CA PHE A 56 -6.45 22.18 10.91
C PHE A 56 -6.84 23.18 12.00
N ASP A 57 -7.67 22.76 12.95
CA ASP A 57 -8.12 23.57 14.09
C ASP A 57 -6.97 23.91 15.05
N LYS A 58 -6.04 22.97 15.26
CA LYS A 58 -4.87 23.12 16.12
C LYS A 58 -3.59 23.53 15.37
N LYS A 59 -3.63 23.52 14.04
CA LYS A 59 -2.49 23.82 13.14
C LYS A 59 -1.24 23.01 13.48
N CYS A 60 -1.40 21.74 13.80
CA CYS A 60 -0.30 20.85 14.20
C CYS A 60 -0.41 19.47 13.55
N LEU A 61 0.72 18.81 13.45
CA LEU A 61 0.78 17.39 13.12
C LEU A 61 0.38 16.55 14.34
N PHE A 62 -0.38 15.52 14.11
CA PHE A 62 -0.76 14.50 15.08
C PHE A 62 -0.27 13.15 14.58
N ASP A 63 0.67 12.57 15.31
CA ASP A 63 1.38 11.34 14.95
C ASP A 63 1.41 10.37 16.15
N PRO A 64 0.32 9.65 16.40
CA PRO A 64 0.21 8.77 17.56
C PRO A 64 1.12 7.55 17.48
N LEU A 65 1.60 7.19 16.28
CA LEU A 65 2.34 5.94 16.02
C LEU A 65 3.82 6.16 15.65
N ASN A 66 4.33 7.38 15.82
CA ASN A 66 5.70 7.75 15.40
C ASN A 66 5.98 7.52 13.91
N GLY A 67 4.97 7.73 13.06
CA GLY A 67 5.08 7.58 11.62
C GLY A 67 6.07 8.54 10.97
N LEU A 68 6.24 9.75 11.52
CA LEU A 68 7.25 10.71 11.06
C LEU A 68 8.67 10.16 11.21
N LYS A 69 8.95 9.47 12.32
CA LYS A 69 10.24 8.81 12.52
C LYS A 69 10.45 7.68 11.53
N ASP A 70 9.42 6.88 11.28
CA ASP A 70 9.49 5.79 10.32
C ASP A 70 9.66 6.32 8.88
N LEU A 71 9.04 7.46 8.54
CA LEU A 71 9.28 8.18 7.27
C LEU A 71 10.74 8.62 7.14
N GLU A 72 11.30 9.24 8.18
CA GLU A 72 12.67 9.73 8.18
C GLU A 72 13.71 8.63 7.92
N ILE A 73 13.48 7.43 8.47
CA ILE A 73 14.37 6.28 8.29
C ILE A 73 13.94 5.35 7.17
N SER A 74 12.92 5.72 6.39
CA SER A 74 12.36 4.93 5.28
C SER A 74 11.99 3.50 5.68
N LEU A 75 11.24 3.35 6.80
CA LEU A 75 10.86 2.06 7.38
C LEU A 75 9.34 1.85 7.35
N LEU A 76 8.90 0.70 6.85
CA LEU A 76 7.52 0.25 6.94
C LEU A 76 7.30 -0.56 8.21
N ARG A 77 6.45 -0.05 9.08
CA ARG A 77 6.03 -0.69 10.32
C ARG A 77 4.52 -0.67 10.45
N THR A 78 3.93 -1.75 10.93
CA THR A 78 2.52 -1.77 11.34
C THR A 78 2.40 -1.58 12.85
N HIS A 79 1.36 -0.87 13.26
CA HIS A 79 1.01 -0.75 14.68
C HIS A 79 0.33 -2.01 15.20
N SER A 80 -0.51 -2.63 14.37
CA SER A 80 -1.28 -3.80 14.76
C SER A 80 -1.35 -4.82 13.63
N GLU A 81 -1.01 -6.07 13.96
CA GLU A 81 -1.17 -7.20 13.06
C GLU A 81 -2.65 -7.40 12.64
N ASN A 82 -3.60 -7.10 13.52
CA ASN A 82 -5.02 -7.20 13.24
C ASN A 82 -5.44 -6.28 12.09
N ASN A 83 -4.83 -5.11 11.95
CA ASN A 83 -5.12 -4.21 10.84
C ASN A 83 -4.80 -4.85 9.49
N LEU A 84 -3.73 -5.66 9.43
CA LEU A 84 -3.36 -6.40 8.23
C LEU A 84 -4.24 -7.64 8.02
N LEU A 85 -4.71 -8.27 9.10
CA LEU A 85 -5.62 -9.41 9.03
C LEU A 85 -7.03 -9.03 8.57
N ASN A 86 -7.50 -7.84 8.94
CA ASN A 86 -8.80 -7.32 8.53
C ASN A 86 -8.88 -7.02 7.02
N ASP A 87 -7.75 -6.72 6.39
CA ASP A 87 -7.64 -6.59 4.94
C ASP A 87 -6.28 -7.16 4.48
N PRO A 88 -6.22 -8.46 4.11
CA PRO A 88 -4.98 -9.11 3.72
C PRO A 88 -4.26 -8.46 2.51
N LEU A 89 -4.99 -7.68 1.68
CA LEU A 89 -4.37 -6.91 0.60
C LEU A 89 -3.29 -5.94 1.11
N ARG A 90 -3.36 -5.53 2.37
CA ARG A 90 -2.34 -4.68 3.01
C ARG A 90 -0.95 -5.34 3.03
N ILE A 91 -0.87 -6.67 2.91
CA ILE A 91 0.40 -7.39 2.71
C ILE A 91 1.05 -6.97 1.38
N LEU A 92 0.29 -6.91 0.29
CA LEU A 92 0.83 -6.46 -1.01
C LEU A 92 1.18 -4.97 -1.00
N ARG A 93 0.44 -4.16 -0.25
CA ARG A 93 0.76 -2.74 -0.09
C ARG A 93 2.14 -2.51 0.54
N CYS A 94 2.66 -3.43 1.36
CA CYS A 94 4.05 -3.36 1.83
C CYS A 94 5.02 -3.32 0.65
N PHE A 95 4.85 -4.24 -0.31
CA PHE A 95 5.72 -4.33 -1.48
C PHE A 95 5.53 -3.14 -2.42
N ARG A 96 4.31 -2.59 -2.49
CA ARG A 96 4.09 -1.34 -3.22
C ARG A 96 4.91 -0.18 -2.62
N PHE A 97 4.94 -0.01 -1.31
CA PHE A 97 5.75 1.04 -0.68
C PHE A 97 7.26 0.80 -0.84
N VAL A 98 7.70 -0.46 -0.89
CA VAL A 98 9.08 -0.78 -1.30
C VAL A 98 9.33 -0.28 -2.73
N SER A 99 8.43 -0.60 -3.66
CA SER A 99 8.55 -0.23 -5.07
C SER A 99 8.44 1.27 -5.33
N GLU A 100 7.45 1.95 -4.74
CA GLU A 100 7.19 3.36 -4.98
C GLU A 100 8.15 4.29 -4.24
N LEU A 101 8.55 3.93 -3.00
CA LEU A 101 9.25 4.82 -2.07
C LEU A 101 10.61 4.30 -1.59
N ASN A 102 11.05 3.14 -2.04
CA ASN A 102 12.29 2.48 -1.60
C ASN A 102 12.36 2.27 -0.08
N PHE A 103 11.24 1.93 0.55
CA PHE A 103 11.17 1.71 1.98
C PHE A 103 11.59 0.28 2.34
N LYS A 104 12.26 0.14 3.48
CA LYS A 104 12.57 -1.17 4.08
C LYS A 104 11.38 -1.65 4.91
N ILE A 105 11.17 -2.95 4.96
CA ILE A 105 10.12 -3.56 5.80
C ILE A 105 10.73 -3.95 7.15
N ASP A 106 10.06 -3.60 8.23
CA ASP A 106 10.45 -3.98 9.59
C ASP A 106 10.49 -5.51 9.76
N PHE A 107 11.40 -6.02 10.56
CA PHE A 107 11.61 -7.46 10.76
C PHE A 107 10.36 -8.18 11.28
N ASN A 108 9.64 -7.57 12.22
CA ASN A 108 8.42 -8.16 12.78
C ASN A 108 7.33 -8.22 11.71
N LEU A 109 7.23 -7.18 10.87
CA LEU A 109 6.30 -7.15 9.75
C LEU A 109 6.65 -8.22 8.69
N ILE A 110 7.92 -8.44 8.38
CA ILE A 110 8.34 -9.54 7.50
C ILE A 110 7.93 -10.90 8.08
N THR A 111 8.15 -11.11 9.37
CA THR A 111 7.79 -12.34 10.07
C THR A 111 6.27 -12.59 10.03
N PHE A 112 5.49 -11.54 10.27
CA PHE A 112 4.04 -11.58 10.15
C PHE A 112 3.59 -11.93 8.72
N ILE A 113 4.17 -11.28 7.70
CA ILE A 113 3.86 -11.53 6.28
C ILE A 113 4.09 -13.00 5.93
N LYS A 114 5.25 -13.55 6.28
CA LYS A 114 5.58 -14.96 6.03
C LYS A 114 4.54 -15.92 6.60
N LYS A 115 4.06 -15.64 7.81
CA LYS A 115 3.06 -16.47 8.51
C LYS A 115 1.66 -16.36 7.90
N ASN A 116 1.31 -15.20 7.36
CA ASN A 116 -0.07 -14.88 6.98
C ASN A 116 -0.27 -14.69 5.47
N LYS A 117 0.75 -14.85 4.63
CA LYS A 117 0.68 -14.66 3.17
C LYS A 117 -0.44 -15.48 2.50
N GLY A 118 -0.74 -16.67 3.00
CA GLY A 118 -1.84 -17.51 2.50
C GLY A 118 -3.22 -16.85 2.60
N LYS A 119 -3.40 -15.80 3.42
CA LYS A 119 -4.65 -15.06 3.49
C LYS A 119 -4.91 -14.19 2.25
N LEU A 120 -3.89 -13.95 1.41
CA LEU A 120 -4.07 -13.27 0.12
C LEU A 120 -5.04 -14.02 -0.81
N TYR A 121 -5.16 -15.34 -0.71
CA TYR A 121 -6.13 -16.11 -1.49
C TYR A 121 -7.60 -15.78 -1.17
N LEU A 122 -7.86 -15.09 -0.07
CA LEU A 122 -9.20 -14.62 0.30
C LEU A 122 -9.54 -13.26 -0.34
N VAL A 123 -8.58 -12.61 -0.97
CA VAL A 123 -8.76 -11.29 -1.60
C VAL A 123 -9.18 -11.48 -3.05
N ALA A 124 -10.11 -10.66 -3.52
CA ALA A 124 -10.55 -10.66 -4.91
C ALA A 124 -9.37 -10.41 -5.86
N LYS A 125 -9.28 -11.18 -6.95
CA LYS A 125 -8.17 -11.14 -7.92
C LYS A 125 -7.96 -9.74 -8.51
N GLU A 126 -9.04 -9.02 -8.77
CA GLU A 126 -8.99 -7.67 -9.32
C GLU A 126 -8.25 -6.70 -8.39
N ARG A 127 -8.46 -6.82 -7.08
CA ARG A 127 -7.77 -5.99 -6.07
C ARG A 127 -6.28 -6.36 -6.01
N ILE A 128 -5.96 -7.65 -6.07
CA ILE A 128 -4.59 -8.15 -6.13
C ILE A 128 -3.90 -7.58 -7.37
N ASN A 129 -4.49 -7.76 -8.55
CA ASN A 129 -3.93 -7.28 -9.82
C ASN A 129 -3.69 -5.76 -9.82
N TYR A 130 -4.60 -4.99 -9.23
CA TYR A 130 -4.44 -3.54 -9.11
C TYR A 130 -3.23 -3.14 -8.25
N GLU A 131 -3.02 -3.79 -7.10
CA GLU A 131 -1.82 -3.54 -6.28
C GLU A 131 -0.54 -3.98 -6.97
N ILE A 132 -0.58 -5.09 -7.68
CA ILE A 132 0.54 -5.62 -8.45
C ILE A 132 0.94 -4.66 -9.57
N GLN A 133 -0.02 -4.13 -10.35
CA GLN A 133 0.27 -3.11 -11.37
C GLN A 133 0.99 -1.90 -10.77
N LYS A 134 0.63 -1.49 -9.55
CA LYS A 134 1.34 -0.41 -8.85
C LYS A 134 2.76 -0.81 -8.47
N ILE A 135 2.96 -2.05 -8.04
CA ILE A 135 4.29 -2.56 -7.69
C ILE A 135 5.20 -2.55 -8.92
N VAL A 136 4.74 -3.05 -10.06
CA VAL A 136 5.56 -3.12 -11.28
C VAL A 136 5.80 -1.77 -11.96
N ASN A 137 4.98 -0.77 -11.67
CA ASN A 137 5.13 0.59 -12.19
C ASN A 137 5.90 1.53 -11.23
N GLY A 138 6.33 1.05 -10.06
CA GLY A 138 7.10 1.85 -9.11
C GLY A 138 8.58 1.97 -9.52
N ALA A 139 9.23 3.03 -9.04
CA ALA A 139 10.64 3.32 -9.38
C ALA A 139 11.63 2.23 -8.93
N ASN A 140 11.28 1.42 -7.90
CA ASN A 140 12.11 0.34 -7.39
C ASN A 140 11.38 -1.02 -7.54
N ALA A 141 10.73 -1.22 -8.68
CA ALA A 141 9.92 -2.41 -8.97
C ALA A 141 10.71 -3.72 -8.81
N LEU A 142 11.95 -3.73 -9.31
CA LEU A 142 12.83 -4.91 -9.25
C LEU A 142 13.06 -5.36 -7.80
N ASP A 143 13.40 -4.46 -6.90
CA ASP A 143 13.63 -4.78 -5.48
C ASP A 143 12.39 -5.36 -4.82
N ALA A 144 11.22 -4.78 -5.10
CA ALA A 144 9.95 -5.27 -4.58
C ALA A 144 9.61 -6.67 -5.11
N VAL A 145 9.83 -6.93 -6.41
CA VAL A 145 9.57 -8.23 -7.05
C VAL A 145 10.53 -9.29 -6.51
N LEU A 146 11.82 -8.99 -6.38
CA LEU A 146 12.80 -9.89 -5.79
C LEU A 146 12.45 -10.24 -4.34
N LEU A 147 11.94 -9.26 -3.58
CA LEU A 147 11.49 -9.49 -2.21
C LEU A 147 10.23 -10.35 -2.15
N ILE A 148 9.26 -10.16 -3.05
CA ILE A 148 8.07 -11.01 -3.21
C ILE A 148 8.49 -12.46 -3.50
N LYS A 149 9.41 -12.67 -4.44
CA LYS A 149 9.97 -14.00 -4.76
C LYS A 149 10.69 -14.60 -3.55
N LYS A 150 11.59 -13.87 -2.91
CA LYS A 150 12.36 -14.31 -1.73
C LYS A 150 11.47 -14.74 -0.56
N LEU A 151 10.35 -14.05 -0.35
CA LEU A 151 9.38 -14.38 0.71
C LEU A 151 8.35 -15.42 0.26
N ASN A 152 8.39 -15.82 -1.01
CA ASN A 152 7.46 -16.77 -1.63
C ASN A 152 5.99 -16.40 -1.35
N ILE A 153 5.62 -15.13 -1.65
CA ILE A 153 4.33 -14.56 -1.27
C ILE A 153 3.16 -15.31 -1.90
N PHE A 154 3.29 -15.73 -3.14
CA PHE A 154 2.22 -16.42 -3.89
C PHE A 154 2.34 -17.95 -3.91
N GLY A 155 3.39 -18.53 -3.29
CA GLY A 155 3.68 -19.97 -3.33
C GLY A 155 4.28 -20.41 -4.68
N THR A 156 4.94 -21.54 -4.68
CA THR A 156 5.53 -22.11 -5.92
C THR A 156 4.51 -22.85 -6.77
N ASP A 157 3.42 -23.33 -6.18
CA ASP A 157 2.46 -24.22 -6.83
C ASP A 157 1.44 -23.50 -7.71
N ASN A 158 1.32 -22.17 -7.59
CA ASN A 158 0.36 -21.35 -8.33
C ASN A 158 1.00 -20.47 -9.43
N LEU A 159 2.30 -20.65 -9.68
CA LEU A 159 3.04 -19.81 -10.63
C LEU A 159 2.87 -20.23 -12.10
N SER A 160 2.24 -21.38 -12.37
CA SER A 160 2.26 -22.01 -13.69
C SER A 160 1.18 -21.54 -14.67
N GLU A 161 0.19 -20.76 -14.26
CA GLU A 161 -0.95 -20.43 -15.14
C GLU A 161 -1.37 -18.95 -15.19
N ASP A 162 -0.88 -18.08 -14.34
CA ASP A 162 -1.29 -16.66 -14.39
C ASP A 162 -0.28 -15.84 -15.23
N SER A 163 -0.78 -15.21 -16.30
CA SER A 163 -0.08 -14.27 -17.19
C SER A 163 0.71 -13.18 -16.44
N PHE A 164 0.35 -12.94 -15.20
CA PHE A 164 0.96 -11.99 -14.28
C PHE A 164 2.43 -12.29 -13.94
N PHE A 165 2.79 -13.56 -13.68
CA PHE A 165 4.19 -13.91 -13.42
C PHE A 165 5.04 -13.87 -14.67
N LEU A 166 4.43 -14.13 -15.84
CA LEU A 166 5.08 -13.94 -17.14
C LEU A 166 5.42 -12.46 -17.38
N ASP A 167 4.58 -11.54 -16.92
CA ASP A 167 4.86 -10.10 -17.04
C ASP A 167 5.93 -9.63 -16.04
N LEU A 168 5.98 -10.18 -14.83
CA LEU A 168 7.09 -9.96 -13.90
C LEU A 168 8.42 -10.54 -14.39
N GLU A 169 8.40 -11.69 -15.04
CA GLU A 169 9.60 -12.26 -15.66
C GLU A 169 10.09 -11.42 -16.84
N LYS A 170 9.19 -10.90 -17.67
CA LYS A 170 9.55 -9.99 -18.78
C LYS A 170 10.21 -8.69 -18.30
N ILE A 171 9.73 -8.10 -17.19
CA ILE A 171 10.33 -6.92 -16.57
C ILE A 171 11.75 -7.24 -16.09
N ASN A 172 11.94 -8.38 -15.42
CA ASN A 172 13.24 -8.83 -14.94
C ASN A 172 14.27 -9.04 -16.07
N TYR A 173 13.83 -9.55 -17.24
CA TYR A 173 14.69 -9.75 -18.40
C TYR A 173 15.02 -8.43 -19.15
N ALA A 174 14.12 -7.45 -19.13
CA ALA A 174 14.36 -6.18 -19.82
C ALA A 174 15.37 -5.29 -19.07
N GLU A 175 15.31 -5.26 -17.72
CA GLU A 175 16.23 -4.47 -16.90
C GLU A 175 17.60 -5.12 -16.75
N LEU A 176 17.70 -6.45 -16.58
CA LEU A 176 18.97 -7.18 -16.52
C LEU A 176 19.78 -7.05 -17.82
N ASN A 177 19.12 -6.92 -18.96
CA ASN A 177 19.80 -6.73 -20.25
C ASN A 177 20.26 -5.27 -20.49
N GLN A 178 19.86 -4.31 -19.66
CA GLN A 178 20.36 -2.94 -19.72
C GLN A 178 21.62 -2.76 -18.88
N GLU A 179 21.74 -3.40 -17.72
CA GLU A 179 22.94 -3.35 -16.86
C GLU A 179 24.15 -4.12 -17.44
N GLU A 180 23.93 -5.09 -18.33
CA GLU A 180 25.04 -5.78 -19.02
C GLU A 180 25.61 -4.99 -20.23
N LYS A 181 25.05 -3.80 -20.53
CA LYS A 181 25.48 -2.97 -21.67
C LYS A 181 26.16 -1.64 -21.29
N GLU A 182 26.29 -1.36 -19.99
CA GLU A 182 27.10 -0.27 -19.44
C GLU A 182 28.38 -0.82 -18.79
#